data_b5be44ab5f7bbd32d37fb8e77c657c30
#
_entry.id   b5be44ab5f7bbd32d37fb8e77c657c30
#
_cell.length_a   1.000
_cell.length_b   1.000
_cell.length_c   1.000
_cell.angle_alpha   90.00
_cell.angle_beta   90.00
_cell.angle_gamma   90.00
#
_symmetry.space_group_name_H-M   'P 1'
#
loop_
_entity.id
_entity.type
_entity.pdbx_description
1 polymer ?
#
loop_
_entity_poly.entity_id
_entity_poly.type
_entity_poly.pdbx_seq_one_letter_code
_entity_poly.pdbx_strand_id
1 'polypeptide(L)'
;LAEAKREATDALTVLHRMRDNAGDGIGLDVDRLLGAEKDILTWFDGFMKLTVNSHRTRIHGDYHLGQVLVAKNDVAILDFEGEPGRDLEERRRKSSPLRDVAGMIRSFDYAAFSARDKAGPADEGTVERLREMAESWRDEVTETFLARWSGASGMSLADPATGQLLDLFVLQKAFYELRYEATMRPAWLSIPLRGIVALLEKRQVLK
;
A
#
# COMPACT_ATOMS: atom_id res chain seq x y z
N LEU A 1 -9.45 9.51 -8.09
CA LEU A 1 -8.78 9.03 -9.30
C LEU A 1 -7.66 9.98 -9.75
N ALA A 2 -7.95 11.27 -9.98
CA ALA A 2 -6.93 12.23 -10.42
C ALA A 2 -5.73 12.30 -9.46
N GLU A 3 -5.98 12.27 -8.15
CA GLU A 3 -4.95 12.22 -7.12
C GLU A 3 -4.11 10.92 -7.23
N ALA A 4 -4.76 9.75 -7.33
CA ALA A 4 -4.05 8.47 -7.44
C ALA A 4 -3.16 8.41 -8.69
N LYS A 5 -3.66 8.91 -9.82
CA LYS A 5 -2.90 8.97 -11.08
C LYS A 5 -1.71 9.93 -10.96
N ARG A 6 -1.87 11.07 -10.28
CA ARG A 6 -0.78 12.01 -10.00
C ARG A 6 0.30 11.36 -9.13
N GLU A 7 -0.10 10.68 -8.03
CA GLU A 7 0.86 9.97 -7.17
C GLU A 7 1.67 8.94 -7.96
N ALA A 8 1.01 8.17 -8.84
CA ALA A 8 1.69 7.21 -9.71
C ALA A 8 2.68 7.90 -10.67
N THR A 9 2.26 8.98 -11.34
CA THR A 9 3.12 9.72 -12.27
C THR A 9 4.34 10.32 -11.57
N ASP A 10 4.14 10.92 -10.39
CA ASP A 10 5.22 11.50 -9.61
C ASP A 10 6.20 10.42 -9.13
N ALA A 11 5.69 9.26 -8.69
CA ALA A 11 6.51 8.13 -8.25
C ALA A 11 7.33 7.54 -9.40
N LEU A 12 6.73 7.33 -10.57
CA LEU A 12 7.44 6.87 -11.77
C LEU A 12 8.53 7.87 -12.19
N THR A 13 8.27 9.18 -12.06
CA THR A 13 9.28 10.21 -12.30
C THR A 13 10.47 10.08 -11.34
N VAL A 14 10.23 9.74 -10.07
CA VAL A 14 11.30 9.47 -9.10
C VAL A 14 12.09 8.22 -9.50
N LEU A 15 11.40 7.13 -9.91
CA LEU A 15 12.07 5.91 -10.36
C LEU A 15 12.95 6.16 -11.60
N HIS A 16 12.50 6.95 -12.57
CA HIS A 16 13.33 7.35 -13.72
C HIS A 16 14.64 8.01 -13.31
N ARG A 17 14.61 8.89 -12.29
CA ARG A 17 15.82 9.56 -11.78
C ARG A 17 16.73 8.63 -11.00
N MET A 18 16.19 7.59 -10.39
CA MET A 18 16.96 6.65 -9.57
C MET A 18 17.47 5.44 -10.35
N ARG A 19 16.98 5.20 -11.55
CA ARG A 19 17.21 4.00 -12.36
C ARG A 19 18.68 3.63 -12.44
N ASP A 20 19.53 4.60 -12.78
CA ASP A 20 20.97 4.37 -13.00
C ASP A 20 21.73 4.08 -11.69
N ASN A 21 21.10 4.38 -10.53
CA ASN A 21 21.65 4.17 -9.19
C ASN A 21 20.88 3.10 -8.40
N ALA A 22 19.91 2.44 -9.01
CA ALA A 22 19.17 1.35 -8.37
C ALA A 22 20.11 0.16 -8.18
N GLY A 23 20.37 -0.22 -6.91
CA GLY A 23 21.19 -1.38 -6.60
C GLY A 23 20.56 -2.68 -7.12
N ASP A 24 21.38 -3.73 -7.26
CA ASP A 24 20.99 -5.03 -7.84
C ASP A 24 19.73 -5.66 -7.21
N GLY A 25 19.39 -5.31 -5.98
CA GLY A 25 18.24 -5.88 -5.25
C GLY A 25 16.86 -5.35 -5.67
N ILE A 26 16.78 -4.20 -6.36
CA ILE A 26 15.51 -3.57 -6.79
C ILE A 26 15.50 -3.15 -8.26
N GLY A 27 16.64 -3.20 -8.94
CA GLY A 27 16.79 -2.73 -10.32
C GLY A 27 15.81 -3.38 -11.29
N LEU A 28 15.59 -4.69 -11.18
CA LEU A 28 14.65 -5.43 -12.02
C LEU A 28 13.20 -4.92 -11.84
N ASP A 29 12.76 -4.72 -10.60
CA ASP A 29 11.41 -4.23 -10.32
C ASP A 29 11.22 -2.79 -10.80
N VAL A 30 12.25 -1.96 -10.68
CA VAL A 30 12.27 -0.59 -11.22
C VAL A 30 12.12 -0.63 -12.74
N ASP A 31 12.91 -1.44 -13.45
CA ASP A 31 12.84 -1.56 -14.92
C ASP A 31 11.48 -2.09 -15.37
N ARG A 32 10.90 -3.05 -14.67
CA ARG A 32 9.55 -3.58 -14.96
C ARG A 32 8.46 -2.51 -14.83
N LEU A 33 8.49 -1.72 -13.76
CA LEU A 33 7.52 -0.64 -13.56
C LEU A 33 7.66 0.46 -14.61
N LEU A 34 8.88 0.87 -14.91
CA LEU A 34 9.14 1.88 -15.94
C LEU A 34 8.78 1.39 -17.34
N GLY A 35 9.02 0.11 -17.64
CA GLY A 35 8.60 -0.52 -18.90
C GLY A 35 7.09 -0.59 -19.07
N ALA A 36 6.33 -0.67 -17.97
CA ALA A 36 4.87 -0.75 -17.95
C ALA A 36 4.17 0.58 -17.64
N GLU A 37 4.88 1.71 -17.61
CA GLU A 37 4.34 3.03 -17.23
C GLU A 37 3.03 3.36 -17.95
N LYS A 38 2.98 3.18 -19.27
CA LYS A 38 1.78 3.43 -20.07
C LYS A 38 0.61 2.54 -19.66
N ASP A 39 0.86 1.27 -19.39
CA ASP A 39 -0.16 0.30 -19.02
C ASP A 39 -0.69 0.61 -17.61
N ILE A 40 0.19 0.99 -16.69
CA ILE A 40 -0.17 1.45 -15.34
C ILE A 40 -1.09 2.68 -15.41
N LEU A 41 -0.73 3.70 -16.17
CA LEU A 41 -1.53 4.91 -16.32
C LEU A 41 -2.86 4.65 -17.02
N THR A 42 -2.88 3.74 -18.00
CA THR A 42 -4.11 3.29 -18.67
C THR A 42 -5.02 2.51 -17.72
N TRP A 43 -4.46 1.67 -16.86
CA TRP A 43 -5.21 0.94 -15.83
C TRP A 43 -5.95 1.90 -14.90
N PHE A 44 -5.32 2.99 -14.46
CA PHE A 44 -6.00 4.04 -13.69
C PHE A 44 -7.19 4.63 -14.43
N ASP A 45 -7.12 4.84 -15.75
CA ASP A 45 -8.23 5.38 -16.54
C ASP A 45 -9.45 4.42 -16.54
N GLY A 46 -9.25 3.13 -16.36
CA GLY A 46 -10.32 2.14 -16.20
C GLY A 46 -11.28 2.44 -15.04
N PHE A 47 -10.78 3.08 -13.98
CA PHE A 47 -11.60 3.46 -12.82
C PHE A 47 -12.57 4.62 -13.07
N MET A 48 -12.45 5.36 -14.16
CA MET A 48 -13.40 6.42 -14.51
C MET A 48 -14.84 5.92 -14.69
N LYS A 49 -15.01 4.65 -15.01
CA LYS A 49 -16.31 4.01 -15.21
C LYS A 49 -16.80 3.26 -13.99
N LEU A 50 -16.00 3.24 -12.91
CA LEU A 50 -16.32 2.48 -11.72
C LEU A 50 -17.41 3.19 -10.92
N THR A 51 -18.55 2.52 -10.76
CA THR A 51 -19.62 2.95 -9.86
C THR A 51 -19.59 2.06 -8.63
N VAL A 52 -19.24 2.64 -7.48
CA VAL A 52 -19.19 1.93 -6.20
C VAL A 52 -20.33 2.43 -5.33
N ASN A 53 -21.14 1.50 -4.83
CA ASN A 53 -22.13 1.82 -3.81
C ASN A 53 -21.44 1.94 -2.45
N SER A 54 -20.87 3.09 -2.17
CA SER A 54 -20.11 3.38 -0.95
C SER A 54 -20.51 4.74 -0.40
N HIS A 55 -20.53 4.84 0.93
CA HIS A 55 -20.73 6.11 1.61
C HIS A 55 -19.39 6.79 1.88
N ARG A 56 -19.42 8.12 1.97
CA ARG A 56 -18.30 8.93 2.44
C ARG A 56 -18.46 9.18 3.93
N THR A 57 -17.43 8.86 4.69
CA THR A 57 -17.37 9.10 6.12
C THR A 57 -16.13 9.89 6.51
N ARG A 58 -16.07 10.38 7.74
CA ARG A 58 -14.80 10.78 8.31
C ARG A 58 -13.92 9.55 8.42
N ILE A 59 -12.70 9.67 7.93
CA ILE A 59 -11.67 8.64 8.00
C ILE A 59 -10.59 9.05 8.97
N HIS A 60 -9.76 8.11 9.40
CA HIS A 60 -8.54 8.39 10.15
C HIS A 60 -7.56 9.18 9.29
N GLY A 61 -7.36 8.75 8.04
CA GLY A 61 -6.56 9.43 7.04
C GLY A 61 -5.08 9.08 7.04
N ASP A 62 -4.57 8.48 8.13
CA ASP A 62 -3.23 7.91 8.24
C ASP A 62 -3.25 6.66 9.15
N TYR A 63 -4.15 5.71 8.82
CA TYR A 63 -4.40 4.53 9.63
C TYR A 63 -3.38 3.42 9.34
N HIS A 64 -2.58 3.10 10.35
CA HIS A 64 -1.56 2.06 10.30
C HIS A 64 -1.31 1.46 11.69
N LEU A 65 -0.55 0.37 11.78
CA LEU A 65 -0.30 -0.33 13.07
C LEU A 65 0.28 0.58 14.16
N GLY A 66 1.08 1.59 13.80
CA GLY A 66 1.63 2.55 14.75
C GLY A 66 0.58 3.44 15.43
N GLN A 67 -0.65 3.48 14.89
CA GLN A 67 -1.77 4.23 15.48
C GLN A 67 -2.71 3.35 16.31
N VAL A 68 -2.33 2.08 16.49
CA VAL A 68 -3.13 1.11 17.27
C VAL A 68 -2.41 0.78 18.58
N LEU A 69 -2.96 1.26 19.68
CA LEU A 69 -2.46 0.95 21.02
C LEU A 69 -3.24 -0.24 21.60
N VAL A 70 -2.53 -1.28 22.00
CA VAL A 70 -3.12 -2.42 22.70
C VAL A 70 -3.11 -2.13 24.21
N ALA A 71 -4.28 -2.16 24.85
CA ALA A 71 -4.43 -1.90 26.26
C ALA A 71 -5.49 -2.84 26.88
N LYS A 72 -5.10 -3.62 27.86
CA LYS A 72 -6.02 -4.47 28.66
C LYS A 72 -6.98 -5.34 27.83
N ASN A 73 -6.47 -6.07 26.85
CA ASN A 73 -7.23 -6.90 25.92
C ASN A 73 -8.19 -6.13 24.98
N ASP A 74 -7.98 -4.83 24.83
CA ASP A 74 -8.71 -3.97 23.92
C ASP A 74 -7.72 -3.15 23.09
N VAL A 75 -8.21 -2.41 22.10
CA VAL A 75 -7.41 -1.55 21.25
C VAL A 75 -7.94 -0.12 21.27
N ALA A 76 -7.04 0.85 21.32
CA ALA A 76 -7.35 2.25 21.10
C ALA A 76 -6.69 2.74 19.83
N ILE A 77 -7.44 3.44 18.98
CA ILE A 77 -6.93 4.07 17.77
C ILE A 77 -6.61 5.53 18.14
N LEU A 78 -5.40 5.94 17.81
CA LEU A 78 -4.84 7.25 18.16
C LEU A 78 -4.69 8.13 16.91
N ASP A 79 -4.46 9.42 17.12
CA ASP A 79 -3.97 10.36 16.11
C ASP A 79 -4.86 10.53 14.86
N PHE A 80 -6.13 10.89 15.08
CA PHE A 80 -7.11 11.16 14.02
C PHE A 80 -6.88 12.48 13.25
N GLU A 81 -5.65 12.97 13.20
CA GLU A 81 -5.32 14.22 12.50
C GLU A 81 -5.21 14.06 10.98
N GLY A 82 -5.07 12.84 10.49
CA GLY A 82 -4.83 12.52 9.09
C GLY A 82 -3.36 12.68 8.68
N GLU A 83 -3.06 12.42 7.40
CA GLU A 83 -1.69 12.37 6.91
C GLU A 83 -0.99 13.76 6.96
N PRO A 84 0.15 13.91 7.66
CA PRO A 84 0.80 15.21 7.89
C PRO A 84 1.18 15.97 6.61
N GLY A 85 1.46 15.25 5.51
CA GLY A 85 1.80 15.82 4.21
C GLY A 85 0.63 16.45 3.45
N ARG A 86 -0.61 16.37 3.99
CA ARG A 86 -1.83 16.93 3.38
C ARG A 86 -2.24 18.21 4.08
N ASP A 87 -2.88 19.11 3.34
CA ASP A 87 -3.44 20.32 3.94
C ASP A 87 -4.64 20.01 4.87
N LEU A 88 -4.97 20.96 5.74
CA LEU A 88 -6.00 20.76 6.76
C LEU A 88 -7.41 20.55 6.17
N GLU A 89 -7.71 21.17 5.04
CA GLU A 89 -9.01 21.03 4.36
C GLU A 89 -9.14 19.61 3.80
N GLU A 90 -8.08 19.11 3.16
CA GLU A 90 -8.01 17.75 2.62
C GLU A 90 -8.15 16.71 3.73
N ARG A 91 -7.44 16.88 4.86
CA ARG A 91 -7.51 15.98 6.02
C ARG A 91 -8.92 15.92 6.65
N ARG A 92 -9.69 17.01 6.58
CA ARG A 92 -11.08 17.07 7.11
C ARG A 92 -12.12 16.54 6.15
N ARG A 93 -11.77 16.30 4.89
CA ARG A 93 -12.72 15.86 3.85
C ARG A 93 -13.17 14.43 4.11
N LYS A 94 -14.49 14.22 4.05
CA LYS A 94 -15.04 12.86 4.06
C LYS A 94 -14.58 12.07 2.84
N SER A 95 -14.17 10.83 3.05
CA SER A 95 -13.68 9.93 2.01
C SER A 95 -14.27 8.51 2.17
N SER A 96 -13.93 7.60 1.28
CA SER A 96 -14.25 6.19 1.44
C SER A 96 -13.47 5.60 2.63
N PRO A 97 -14.10 4.80 3.49
CA PRO A 97 -13.41 4.08 4.58
C PRO A 97 -12.34 3.11 4.07
N LEU A 98 -12.41 2.69 2.79
CA LEU A 98 -11.40 1.85 2.16
C LEU A 98 -10.00 2.50 2.09
N ARG A 99 -9.89 3.83 2.26
CA ARG A 99 -8.58 4.49 2.38
C ARG A 99 -7.84 4.06 3.64
N ASP A 100 -8.54 3.99 4.78
CA ASP A 100 -7.95 3.52 6.04
C ASP A 100 -7.63 2.00 5.96
N VAL A 101 -8.51 1.23 5.33
CA VAL A 101 -8.25 -0.19 5.06
C VAL A 101 -6.97 -0.36 4.24
N ALA A 102 -6.79 0.42 3.19
CA ALA A 102 -5.58 0.39 2.36
C ALA A 102 -4.32 0.76 3.17
N GLY A 103 -4.39 1.80 4.02
CA GLY A 103 -3.29 2.17 4.91
C GLY A 103 -2.89 1.05 5.86
N MET A 104 -3.87 0.36 6.46
CA MET A 104 -3.61 -0.78 7.34
C MET A 104 -2.97 -1.96 6.58
N ILE A 105 -3.47 -2.32 5.39
CA ILE A 105 -2.84 -3.35 4.54
C ILE A 105 -1.38 -3.02 4.28
N ARG A 106 -1.11 -1.77 3.89
CA ARG A 106 0.28 -1.33 3.65
C ARG A 106 1.14 -1.46 4.91
N SER A 107 0.58 -1.15 6.08
CA SER A 107 1.34 -1.26 7.34
C SER A 107 1.70 -2.71 7.70
N PHE A 108 0.94 -3.71 7.24
CA PHE A 108 1.32 -5.13 7.40
C PHE A 108 2.55 -5.48 6.56
N ASP A 109 2.67 -4.94 5.34
CA ASP A 109 3.89 -5.10 4.53
C ASP A 109 5.13 -4.54 5.25
N TYR A 110 5.01 -3.35 5.84
CA TYR A 110 6.09 -2.75 6.63
C TYR A 110 6.44 -3.56 7.87
N ALA A 111 5.45 -4.11 8.57
CA ALA A 111 5.68 -4.96 9.74
C ALA A 111 6.41 -6.25 9.36
N ALA A 112 5.99 -6.92 8.29
CA ALA A 112 6.64 -8.12 7.78
C ALA A 112 8.10 -7.88 7.38
N PHE A 113 8.35 -6.78 6.65
CA PHE A 113 9.71 -6.38 6.27
C PHE A 113 10.57 -6.07 7.50
N SER A 114 10.06 -5.28 8.43
CA SER A 114 10.81 -4.89 9.64
C SER A 114 11.12 -6.09 10.54
N ALA A 115 10.22 -7.07 10.63
CA ALA A 115 10.46 -8.29 11.39
C ALA A 115 11.61 -9.11 10.78
N ARG A 116 11.64 -9.23 9.46
CA ARG A 116 12.73 -9.91 8.73
C ARG A 116 14.06 -9.19 8.91
N ASP A 117 14.07 -7.87 8.76
CA ASP A 117 15.29 -7.05 8.88
C ASP A 117 15.90 -7.14 10.29
N LYS A 118 15.07 -7.14 11.33
CA LYS A 118 15.49 -7.29 12.72
C LYS A 118 16.02 -8.67 13.10
N ALA A 119 15.79 -9.68 12.28
CA ALA A 119 16.34 -11.02 12.54
C ALA A 119 17.88 -11.05 12.42
N GLY A 120 18.49 -10.03 11.83
CA GLY A 120 19.94 -9.87 11.73
C GLY A 120 20.61 -10.73 10.67
N PRO A 121 21.94 -10.79 10.65
CA PRO A 121 22.68 -11.56 9.68
C PRO A 121 22.38 -13.06 9.80
N ALA A 122 22.05 -13.69 8.68
CA ALA A 122 21.76 -15.12 8.61
C ALA A 122 22.26 -15.68 7.27
N ASP A 123 22.43 -17.01 7.19
CA ASP A 123 22.71 -17.69 5.93
C ASP A 123 21.53 -17.53 4.95
N GLU A 124 21.81 -17.70 3.65
CA GLU A 124 20.84 -17.51 2.58
C GLU A 124 19.57 -18.35 2.76
N GLY A 125 19.69 -19.60 3.17
CA GLY A 125 18.54 -20.48 3.42
C GLY A 125 17.69 -20.03 4.60
N THR A 126 18.28 -19.40 5.62
CA THR A 126 17.56 -18.82 6.74
C THR A 126 16.86 -17.53 6.33
N VAL A 127 17.52 -16.68 5.55
CA VAL A 127 16.93 -15.44 5.00
C VAL A 127 15.69 -15.75 4.18
N GLU A 128 15.75 -16.77 3.32
CA GLU A 128 14.62 -17.16 2.49
C GLU A 128 13.45 -17.68 3.32
N ARG A 129 13.70 -18.56 4.32
CA ARG A 129 12.64 -19.03 5.25
C ARG A 129 12.00 -17.88 6.00
N LEU A 130 12.79 -16.92 6.49
CA LEU A 130 12.26 -15.74 7.19
C LEU A 130 11.39 -14.88 6.25
N ARG A 131 11.78 -14.77 4.97
CA ARG A 131 10.98 -14.09 3.96
C ARG A 131 9.63 -14.77 3.74
N GLU A 132 9.63 -16.08 3.51
CA GLU A 132 8.41 -16.87 3.33
C GLU A 132 7.48 -16.78 4.55
N MET A 133 8.03 -16.89 5.77
CA MET A 133 7.25 -16.73 7.00
C MET A 133 6.64 -15.34 7.14
N ALA A 134 7.38 -14.29 6.83
CA ALA A 134 6.90 -12.91 6.91
C ALA A 134 5.80 -12.64 5.87
N GLU A 135 5.96 -13.16 4.65
CA GLU A 135 4.95 -13.06 3.59
C GLU A 135 3.68 -13.85 3.95
N SER A 136 3.82 -15.08 4.45
CA SER A 136 2.68 -15.88 4.91
C SER A 136 1.91 -15.20 6.05
N TRP A 137 2.63 -14.65 7.03
CA TRP A 137 2.02 -13.88 8.12
C TRP A 137 1.27 -12.65 7.59
N ARG A 138 1.89 -11.89 6.69
CA ARG A 138 1.26 -10.70 6.07
C ARG A 138 -0.04 -11.07 5.36
N ASP A 139 -0.03 -12.14 4.59
CA ASP A 139 -1.19 -12.59 3.82
C ASP A 139 -2.32 -13.03 4.75
N GLU A 140 -2.02 -13.84 5.78
CA GLU A 140 -2.99 -14.31 6.75
C GLU A 140 -3.62 -13.16 7.57
N VAL A 141 -2.79 -12.22 8.05
CA VAL A 141 -3.31 -11.07 8.81
C VAL A 141 -4.13 -10.14 7.92
N THR A 142 -3.72 -9.96 6.66
CA THR A 142 -4.48 -9.15 5.69
C THR A 142 -5.83 -9.78 5.40
N GLU A 143 -5.88 -11.08 5.12
CA GLU A 143 -7.14 -11.79 4.87
C GLU A 143 -8.07 -11.74 6.08
N THR A 144 -7.54 -12.01 7.26
CA THR A 144 -8.30 -11.94 8.52
C THR A 144 -8.85 -10.53 8.77
N PHE A 145 -8.04 -9.51 8.60
CA PHE A 145 -8.44 -8.12 8.77
C PHE A 145 -9.55 -7.74 7.79
N LEU A 146 -9.39 -8.07 6.49
CA LEU A 146 -10.37 -7.77 5.47
C LEU A 146 -11.71 -8.50 5.70
N ALA A 147 -11.67 -9.76 6.10
CA ALA A 147 -12.87 -10.54 6.41
C ALA A 147 -13.65 -9.92 7.59
N ARG A 148 -12.93 -9.55 8.67
CA ARG A 148 -13.53 -8.93 9.86
C ARG A 148 -14.06 -7.53 9.56
N TRP A 149 -13.29 -6.72 8.83
CA TRP A 149 -13.70 -5.39 8.43
C TRP A 149 -14.96 -5.43 7.52
N SER A 150 -14.98 -6.31 6.52
CA SER A 150 -16.13 -6.48 5.63
C SER A 150 -17.40 -6.86 6.41
N GLY A 151 -17.29 -7.83 7.34
CA GLY A 151 -18.40 -8.22 8.21
C GLY A 151 -18.90 -7.11 9.12
N ALA A 152 -18.01 -6.29 9.67
CA ALA A 152 -18.36 -5.19 10.57
C ALA A 152 -18.91 -3.95 9.84
N SER A 153 -18.38 -3.63 8.66
CA SER A 153 -18.75 -2.44 7.88
C SER A 153 -20.00 -2.63 7.02
N GLY A 154 -20.40 -3.89 6.76
CA GLY A 154 -21.44 -4.23 5.78
C GLY A 154 -21.03 -3.99 4.32
N MET A 155 -19.77 -3.63 4.04
CA MET A 155 -19.24 -3.48 2.68
C MET A 155 -18.65 -4.80 2.20
N SER A 156 -19.20 -5.36 1.12
CA SER A 156 -18.69 -6.61 0.55
C SER A 156 -17.48 -6.38 -0.34
N LEU A 157 -16.32 -6.90 0.07
CA LEU A 157 -15.12 -6.93 -0.77
C LEU A 157 -15.20 -7.98 -1.90
N ALA A 158 -16.18 -8.88 -1.86
CA ALA A 158 -16.49 -9.78 -2.98
C ALA A 158 -17.22 -9.07 -4.14
N ASP A 159 -17.79 -7.88 -3.89
CA ASP A 159 -18.27 -7.01 -4.96
C ASP A 159 -17.07 -6.49 -5.77
N PRO A 160 -17.01 -6.76 -7.09
CA PRO A 160 -15.87 -6.41 -7.93
C PRO A 160 -15.51 -4.90 -7.89
N ALA A 161 -16.52 -4.03 -7.83
CA ALA A 161 -16.32 -2.60 -7.82
C ALA A 161 -15.69 -2.12 -6.49
N THR A 162 -16.14 -2.69 -5.37
CA THR A 162 -15.56 -2.42 -4.04
C THR A 162 -14.13 -2.94 -3.95
N GLY A 163 -13.85 -4.15 -4.45
CA GLY A 163 -12.50 -4.72 -4.50
C GLY A 163 -11.55 -3.88 -5.37
N GLN A 164 -12.00 -3.44 -6.54
CA GLN A 164 -11.20 -2.55 -7.40
C GLN A 164 -10.92 -1.20 -6.73
N LEU A 165 -11.91 -0.62 -6.04
CA LEU A 165 -11.68 0.63 -5.31
C LEU A 165 -10.67 0.47 -4.18
N LEU A 166 -10.64 -0.67 -3.49
CA LEU A 166 -9.61 -0.98 -2.52
C LEU A 166 -8.23 -1.05 -3.18
N ASP A 167 -8.09 -1.76 -4.31
CA ASP A 167 -6.83 -1.82 -5.06
C ASP A 167 -6.33 -0.44 -5.48
N LEU A 168 -7.24 0.43 -5.94
CA LEU A 168 -6.90 1.81 -6.28
C LEU A 168 -6.27 2.55 -5.08
N PHE A 169 -6.85 2.42 -3.88
CA PHE A 169 -6.31 3.06 -2.69
C PHE A 169 -5.02 2.42 -2.19
N VAL A 170 -4.88 1.11 -2.29
CA VAL A 170 -3.63 0.40 -1.95
C VAL A 170 -2.50 0.88 -2.87
N LEU A 171 -2.73 0.93 -4.19
CA LEU A 171 -1.74 1.45 -5.13
C LEU A 171 -1.44 2.92 -4.92
N GLN A 172 -2.46 3.75 -4.70
CA GLN A 172 -2.27 5.17 -4.40
C GLN A 172 -1.34 5.36 -3.20
N LYS A 173 -1.59 4.63 -2.09
CA LYS A 173 -0.75 4.70 -0.88
C LYS A 173 0.65 4.16 -1.17
N ALA A 174 0.79 3.05 -1.89
CA ALA A 174 2.10 2.48 -2.23
C ALA A 174 2.95 3.41 -3.11
N PHE A 175 2.35 4.12 -4.08
CA PHE A 175 3.07 5.13 -4.88
C PHE A 175 3.48 6.35 -4.05
N TYR A 176 2.61 6.80 -3.13
CA TYR A 176 2.98 7.84 -2.17
C TYR A 176 4.18 7.39 -1.30
N GLU A 177 4.11 6.19 -0.73
CA GLU A 177 5.18 5.60 0.08
C GLU A 177 6.48 5.47 -0.72
N LEU A 178 6.42 5.05 -1.98
CA LEU A 178 7.58 4.95 -2.85
C LEU A 178 8.34 6.28 -2.95
N ARG A 179 7.62 7.38 -3.17
CA ARG A 179 8.21 8.72 -3.21
C ARG A 179 8.81 9.11 -1.86
N TYR A 180 8.10 8.83 -0.78
CA TYR A 180 8.54 9.12 0.57
C TYR A 180 9.82 8.35 0.92
N GLU A 181 9.84 7.02 0.70
CA GLU A 181 10.99 6.18 1.01
C GLU A 181 12.20 6.52 0.13
N ALA A 182 11.98 6.80 -1.14
CA ALA A 182 13.05 7.21 -2.04
C ALA A 182 13.82 8.45 -1.55
N THR A 183 13.13 9.34 -0.82
CA THR A 183 13.72 10.59 -0.33
C THR A 183 14.21 10.46 1.13
N MET A 184 13.41 9.85 1.99
CA MET A 184 13.62 9.88 3.42
C MET A 184 14.30 8.62 3.97
N ARG A 185 14.03 7.45 3.38
CA ARG A 185 14.53 6.16 3.86
C ARG A 185 14.81 5.19 2.70
N PRO A 186 15.84 5.45 1.86
CA PRO A 186 16.11 4.66 0.65
C PRO A 186 16.24 3.15 0.90
N ALA A 187 16.74 2.73 2.07
CA ALA A 187 16.84 1.32 2.45
C ALA A 187 15.47 0.62 2.55
N TRP A 188 14.36 1.36 2.66
CA TRP A 188 13.01 0.83 2.77
C TRP A 188 12.23 0.86 1.44
N LEU A 189 12.84 1.40 0.39
CA LEU A 189 12.23 1.57 -0.93
C LEU A 189 11.70 0.25 -1.52
N SER A 190 12.34 -0.87 -1.21
CA SER A 190 11.91 -2.19 -1.65
C SER A 190 10.50 -2.59 -1.18
N ILE A 191 10.00 -2.02 -0.07
CA ILE A 191 8.69 -2.37 0.48
C ILE A 191 7.55 -1.88 -0.44
N PRO A 192 7.42 -0.56 -0.70
CA PRO A 192 6.39 -0.08 -1.59
C PRO A 192 6.58 -0.58 -3.03
N LEU A 193 7.83 -0.70 -3.50
CA LEU A 193 8.13 -1.19 -4.84
C LEU A 193 7.57 -2.60 -5.08
N ARG A 194 7.87 -3.56 -4.20
CA ARG A 194 7.34 -4.93 -4.28
C ARG A 194 5.82 -4.98 -4.13
N GLY A 195 5.25 -4.16 -3.24
CA GLY A 195 3.80 -4.07 -3.08
C GLY A 195 3.09 -3.60 -4.34
N ILE A 196 3.66 -2.62 -5.05
CA ILE A 196 3.15 -2.15 -6.35
C ILE A 196 3.25 -3.27 -7.39
N VAL A 197 4.43 -3.89 -7.53
CA VAL A 197 4.65 -4.98 -8.48
C VAL A 197 3.67 -6.12 -8.26
N ALA A 198 3.56 -6.64 -7.03
CA ALA A 198 2.68 -7.75 -6.69
C ALA A 198 1.20 -7.45 -7.00
N LEU A 199 0.72 -6.24 -6.72
CA LEU A 199 -0.66 -5.87 -7.02
C LEU A 199 -0.89 -5.72 -8.53
N LEU A 200 0.04 -5.14 -9.27
CA LEU A 200 -0.07 -4.98 -10.72
C LEU A 200 0.02 -6.33 -11.46
N GLU A 201 0.83 -7.27 -10.98
CA GLU A 201 0.85 -8.66 -11.47
C GLU A 201 -0.49 -9.36 -11.22
N LYS A 202 -0.99 -9.29 -9.99
CA LYS A 202 -2.32 -9.84 -9.64
C LYS A 202 -3.43 -9.30 -10.53
N ARG A 203 -3.30 -8.05 -11.00
CA ARG A 203 -4.25 -7.40 -11.90
C ARG A 203 -3.88 -7.53 -13.39
N GLN A 204 -2.84 -8.31 -13.71
CA GLN A 204 -2.38 -8.58 -15.08
C GLN A 204 -1.98 -7.30 -15.85
N VAL A 205 -1.56 -6.27 -15.13
CA VAL A 205 -1.01 -5.03 -15.69
C VAL A 205 0.48 -5.20 -15.97
N LEU A 206 1.19 -5.88 -15.06
CA LEU A 206 2.55 -6.38 -15.25
C LEU A 206 2.53 -7.84 -15.72
N LYS A 207 3.46 -8.17 -16.62
CA LYS A 207 3.71 -9.53 -17.11
C LYS A 207 4.99 -10.09 -16.51
#